data_2c3d6db2aec896af6acc539ccbe453ce
#
_entry.id   2c3d6db2aec896af6acc539ccbe453ce
#
_cell.length_a   1.000
_cell.length_b   1.000
_cell.length_c   1.000
_cell.angle_alpha   90.00
_cell.angle_beta   90.00
_cell.angle_gamma   90.00
#
_symmetry.space_group_name_H-M   'P 1'
#
loop_
_entity.id
_entity.type
_entity.pdbx_description
1 polymer ?
#
loop_
_entity_poly.entity_id
_entity_poly.type
_entity_poly.pdbx_seq_one_letter_code
_entity_poly.pdbx_strand_id
1 'polypeptide(L)'
;APRDFDAARTVSILVAVSRILPRFDYRIEFAASTDVGLVRPSNEDRILCCPELALFGIADGMGGHAAGEVAAQIAIDTVRDEVLRPPAAAILDAYVADPNIEARREVFALLRRVGEAAHAAILEARRTEPSYQGMGTTLDFVVLAHSRAFFAHAGDSRAYLVRPTTTVQLTQDHALYDTLRAAGTPTPARKPQRNPLVNAIGLAGTVSVDTLFVDLSRGDRILLCTDGVHNAIESEASLSRFCAKGGPQDVAEGLLKHARERGGLDNASVIVIDIMDRFVKRADDAGPSSRDLSVLSACPLLAGMSPAAVLGALAAGVEVELGAGDRIPRDVASDLVAYLVLDGAVDLPDGRRIISSGLLFPESLVGARRKGDLPVAAARTRLIRIRKDDFAEVCEHDAELAAALYQRLARYLALGTG
;
A
#
# COMPACT_ATOMS: atom_id res chain seq x y z
N ALA A 1 4.65 -31.03 -30.36
CA ALA A 1 3.45 -30.28 -30.70
C ALA A 1 3.17 -29.30 -29.55
N PRO A 2 3.01 -27.97 -29.76
CA PRO A 2 2.58 -27.09 -28.71
C PRO A 2 1.18 -27.51 -28.28
N ARG A 3 0.99 -27.76 -26.99
CA ARG A 3 -0.34 -28.01 -26.43
C ARG A 3 -1.11 -26.69 -26.52
N ASP A 4 -2.27 -26.72 -27.11
CA ASP A 4 -3.18 -25.60 -27.19
C ASP A 4 -3.43 -25.04 -25.80
N PHE A 5 -3.36 -23.73 -25.70
CA PHE A 5 -3.71 -22.95 -24.51
C PHE A 5 -5.17 -23.28 -24.16
N ASP A 6 -5.39 -24.04 -23.09
CA ASP A 6 -6.74 -24.39 -22.66
C ASP A 6 -7.40 -23.15 -22.04
N ALA A 7 -8.06 -22.37 -22.89
CA ALA A 7 -8.79 -21.15 -22.51
C ALA A 7 -9.89 -21.39 -21.45
N ALA A 8 -10.25 -22.67 -21.21
CA ALA A 8 -11.26 -23.05 -20.22
C ALA A 8 -10.78 -22.97 -18.77
N ARG A 9 -9.47 -22.86 -18.53
CA ARG A 9 -8.87 -22.81 -17.18
C ARG A 9 -8.53 -21.41 -16.68
N THR A 10 -8.49 -20.42 -17.57
CA THR A 10 -8.21 -19.02 -17.23
C THR A 10 -9.50 -18.22 -17.34
N VAL A 11 -9.93 -17.58 -16.26
CA VAL A 11 -11.05 -16.65 -16.27
C VAL A 11 -10.48 -15.24 -16.22
N SER A 12 -10.55 -14.53 -17.36
CA SER A 12 -10.25 -13.11 -17.40
C SER A 12 -11.51 -12.32 -17.09
N ILE A 13 -11.56 -11.70 -15.90
CA ILE A 13 -12.59 -10.72 -15.56
C ILE A 13 -12.10 -9.39 -16.11
N LEU A 14 -12.62 -9.07 -17.25
CA LEU A 14 -12.20 -7.93 -18.04
C LEU A 14 -12.63 -6.62 -17.38
N VAL A 15 -11.81 -5.53 -17.48
CA VAL A 15 -12.06 -4.50 -18.49
C VAL A 15 -10.95 -3.45 -18.57
N ALA A 16 -10.25 -3.36 -19.68
CA ALA A 16 -9.53 -2.14 -20.08
C ALA A 16 -10.52 -1.06 -20.56
N VAL A 17 -11.38 -0.54 -19.68
CA VAL A 17 -12.21 0.64 -19.95
C VAL A 17 -11.79 1.71 -18.98
N SER A 18 -11.41 2.85 -19.54
CA SER A 18 -11.16 4.06 -18.74
C SER A 18 -12.40 4.41 -17.94
N ARG A 19 -12.30 4.39 -16.62
CA ARG A 19 -13.42 4.65 -15.71
C ARG A 19 -13.14 5.81 -14.78
N ILE A 20 -14.17 6.59 -14.55
CA ILE A 20 -14.26 7.55 -13.46
C ILE A 20 -14.92 6.79 -12.29
N LEU A 21 -14.24 6.75 -11.15
CA LEU A 21 -14.76 6.11 -9.95
C LEU A 21 -15.43 7.14 -9.04
N PRO A 22 -16.43 6.76 -8.26
CA PRO A 22 -16.94 7.61 -7.20
C PRO A 22 -15.82 7.90 -6.18
N ARG A 23 -15.80 9.11 -5.62
CA ARG A 23 -14.85 9.50 -4.56
C ARG A 23 -13.37 9.55 -4.94
N PHE A 24 -12.99 9.25 -6.18
CA PHE A 24 -11.60 9.19 -6.62
C PHE A 24 -11.29 10.25 -7.67
N ASP A 25 -10.14 10.88 -7.61
CA ASP A 25 -9.81 12.06 -8.42
C ASP A 25 -9.22 11.72 -9.81
N TYR A 26 -8.85 10.46 -10.05
CA TYR A 26 -8.25 10.01 -11.29
C TYR A 26 -9.19 9.08 -12.05
N ARG A 27 -9.07 9.09 -13.38
CA ARG A 27 -9.54 7.95 -14.18
C ARG A 27 -8.62 6.76 -13.92
N ILE A 28 -9.18 5.57 -14.01
CA ILE A 28 -8.42 4.34 -13.97
C ILE A 28 -8.67 3.50 -15.20
N GLU A 29 -7.69 2.67 -15.53
CA GLU A 29 -7.89 1.45 -16.31
C GLU A 29 -7.50 0.27 -15.44
N PHE A 30 -8.24 -0.83 -15.52
CA PHE A 30 -7.93 -2.00 -14.74
C PHE A 30 -8.20 -3.29 -15.49
N ALA A 31 -7.50 -4.34 -15.10
CA ALA A 31 -7.78 -5.71 -15.50
C ALA A 31 -7.58 -6.64 -14.31
N ALA A 32 -8.34 -7.73 -14.31
CA ALA A 32 -8.20 -8.78 -13.33
C ALA A 32 -8.28 -10.13 -14.02
N SER A 33 -7.45 -11.06 -13.61
CA SER A 33 -7.41 -12.40 -14.18
C SER A 33 -7.06 -13.42 -13.10
N THR A 34 -7.63 -14.62 -13.22
CA THR A 34 -7.33 -15.75 -12.36
C THR A 34 -7.13 -17.03 -13.18
N ASP A 35 -6.23 -17.89 -12.74
CA ASP A 35 -5.88 -19.16 -13.41
C ASP A 35 -5.76 -20.26 -12.36
N VAL A 36 -6.34 -21.44 -12.65
CA VAL A 36 -6.27 -22.60 -11.75
C VAL A 36 -4.85 -23.18 -11.65
N GLY A 37 -3.96 -22.82 -12.56
CA GLY A 37 -2.64 -23.42 -12.69
C GLY A 37 -2.66 -24.77 -13.40
N LEU A 38 -1.57 -25.53 -13.30
CA LEU A 38 -1.41 -26.82 -13.97
C LEU A 38 -1.54 -28.01 -13.02
N VAL A 39 -1.42 -27.78 -11.71
CA VAL A 39 -1.33 -28.83 -10.68
C VAL A 39 -2.60 -28.93 -9.83
N ARG A 40 -3.21 -27.79 -9.51
CA ARG A 40 -4.41 -27.78 -8.65
C ARG A 40 -5.65 -28.26 -9.40
N PRO A 41 -6.55 -29.01 -8.75
CA PRO A 41 -7.79 -29.51 -9.38
C PRO A 41 -8.87 -28.41 -9.50
N SER A 42 -8.86 -27.42 -8.62
CA SER A 42 -9.84 -26.32 -8.52
C SER A 42 -9.14 -25.00 -8.25
N ASN A 43 -9.86 -23.92 -8.52
CA ASN A 43 -9.39 -22.58 -8.19
C ASN A 43 -10.04 -22.10 -6.89
N GLU A 44 -9.23 -21.98 -5.83
CA GLU A 44 -9.66 -21.51 -4.52
C GLU A 44 -9.47 -19.99 -4.36
N ASP A 45 -8.80 -19.32 -5.32
CA ASP A 45 -8.69 -17.86 -5.36
C ASP A 45 -10.03 -17.20 -5.71
N ARG A 46 -10.24 -15.99 -5.17
CA ARG A 46 -11.35 -15.11 -5.55
C ARG A 46 -10.87 -13.68 -5.78
N ILE A 47 -11.53 -13.02 -6.72
CA ILE A 47 -11.26 -11.65 -7.12
C ILE A 47 -12.51 -10.80 -6.93
N LEU A 48 -12.34 -9.59 -6.41
CA LEU A 48 -13.35 -8.55 -6.31
C LEU A 48 -12.95 -7.36 -7.19
N CYS A 49 -13.80 -7.03 -8.16
CA CYS A 49 -13.74 -5.79 -8.90
C CYS A 49 -15.08 -5.10 -8.81
N CYS A 50 -15.18 -4.07 -8.00
CA CYS A 50 -16.38 -3.30 -7.75
C CYS A 50 -16.12 -1.80 -7.99
N PRO A 51 -15.96 -1.37 -9.27
CA PRO A 51 -15.61 0.00 -9.60
C PRO A 51 -16.65 1.03 -9.11
N GLU A 52 -17.91 0.64 -8.99
CA GLU A 52 -18.97 1.49 -8.42
C GLU A 52 -18.75 1.83 -6.94
N LEU A 53 -17.94 1.06 -6.22
CA LEU A 53 -17.51 1.34 -4.85
C LEU A 53 -16.05 1.82 -4.78
N ALA A 54 -15.37 1.93 -5.93
CA ALA A 54 -13.93 2.15 -6.03
C ALA A 54 -13.13 1.10 -5.22
N LEU A 55 -13.62 -0.16 -5.20
CA LEU A 55 -13.15 -1.26 -4.39
C LEU A 55 -12.64 -2.40 -5.26
N PHE A 56 -11.44 -2.88 -4.94
CA PHE A 56 -10.82 -4.05 -5.57
C PHE A 56 -10.23 -4.95 -4.49
N GLY A 57 -10.25 -6.26 -4.69
CA GLY A 57 -9.74 -7.19 -3.68
C GLY A 57 -9.42 -8.56 -4.24
N ILE A 58 -8.62 -9.30 -3.51
CA ILE A 58 -8.16 -10.64 -3.85
C ILE A 58 -8.10 -11.48 -2.57
N ALA A 59 -8.44 -12.75 -2.69
CA ALA A 59 -8.42 -13.71 -1.60
C ALA A 59 -7.92 -15.06 -2.12
N ASP A 60 -6.95 -15.65 -1.43
CA ASP A 60 -6.39 -16.98 -1.69
C ASP A 60 -6.92 -17.94 -0.64
N GLY A 61 -7.76 -18.86 -1.07
CA GLY A 61 -8.46 -19.79 -0.19
C GLY A 61 -7.60 -20.99 0.19
N MET A 62 -7.65 -21.38 1.46
CA MET A 62 -6.97 -22.53 1.99
C MET A 62 -7.91 -23.42 2.80
N GLY A 63 -7.69 -24.75 2.80
CA GLY A 63 -8.48 -25.63 3.69
C GLY A 63 -8.80 -27.04 3.18
N GLY A 64 -8.25 -27.46 2.05
CA GLY A 64 -8.47 -28.78 1.46
C GLY A 64 -9.92 -29.02 0.99
N HIS A 65 -10.12 -29.77 -0.08
CA HIS A 65 -11.43 -30.02 -0.71
C HIS A 65 -12.25 -28.74 -0.90
N ALA A 66 -12.87 -28.25 -1.64
CA ALA A 66 -13.72 -27.07 -1.88
C ALA A 66 -13.89 -26.02 -0.73
N ALA A 67 -13.30 -26.26 0.47
CA ALA A 67 -13.48 -25.39 1.62
C ALA A 67 -12.71 -24.05 1.49
N GLY A 68 -11.52 -24.04 0.86
CA GLY A 68 -10.78 -22.82 0.58
C GLY A 68 -11.52 -21.87 -0.35
N GLU A 69 -12.11 -22.41 -1.41
CA GLU A 69 -12.98 -21.66 -2.33
C GLU A 69 -14.13 -20.95 -1.62
N VAL A 70 -14.78 -21.66 -0.68
CA VAL A 70 -15.89 -21.12 0.12
C VAL A 70 -15.40 -20.00 1.04
N ALA A 71 -14.25 -20.18 1.69
CA ALA A 71 -13.67 -19.17 2.57
C ALA A 71 -13.34 -17.89 1.80
N ALA A 72 -12.66 -18.01 0.66
CA ALA A 72 -12.32 -16.87 -0.19
C ALA A 72 -13.59 -16.15 -0.70
N GLN A 73 -14.62 -16.91 -1.09
CA GLN A 73 -15.89 -16.33 -1.53
C GLN A 73 -16.60 -15.57 -0.40
N ILE A 74 -16.68 -16.15 0.80
CA ILE A 74 -17.28 -15.47 1.97
C ILE A 74 -16.54 -14.18 2.28
N ALA A 75 -15.21 -14.19 2.25
CA ALA A 75 -14.40 -13.00 2.52
C ALA A 75 -14.68 -11.88 1.52
N ILE A 76 -14.65 -12.19 0.22
CA ILE A 76 -14.88 -11.20 -0.85
C ILE A 76 -16.29 -10.63 -0.82
N ASP A 77 -17.31 -11.49 -0.61
CA ASP A 77 -18.69 -11.05 -0.51
C ASP A 77 -18.91 -10.16 0.73
N THR A 78 -18.31 -10.53 1.86
CA THR A 78 -18.39 -9.71 3.09
C THR A 78 -17.73 -8.34 2.89
N VAL A 79 -16.55 -8.28 2.27
CA VAL A 79 -15.88 -7.01 1.97
C VAL A 79 -16.77 -6.11 1.12
N ARG A 80 -17.34 -6.65 0.03
CA ARG A 80 -18.24 -5.88 -0.84
C ARG A 80 -19.44 -5.37 -0.05
N ASP A 81 -20.10 -6.24 0.69
CA ASP A 81 -21.35 -5.93 1.38
C ASP A 81 -21.13 -4.92 2.52
N GLU A 82 -20.02 -5.04 3.28
CA GLU A 82 -19.67 -4.09 4.33
C GLU A 82 -19.32 -2.69 3.78
N VAL A 83 -18.58 -2.61 2.67
CA VAL A 83 -18.24 -1.33 2.04
C VAL A 83 -19.46 -0.68 1.35
N LEU A 84 -20.42 -1.49 0.89
CA LEU A 84 -21.68 -0.99 0.33
C LEU A 84 -22.62 -0.37 1.38
N ARG A 85 -22.47 -0.71 2.67
CA ARG A 85 -23.34 -0.20 3.73
C ARG A 85 -23.25 1.33 3.87
N PRO A 86 -24.37 2.00 4.18
CA PRO A 86 -24.41 3.46 4.35
C PRO A 86 -23.37 4.03 5.32
N PRO A 87 -23.03 3.39 6.48
CA PRO A 87 -21.99 3.90 7.37
C PRO A 87 -20.60 3.96 6.73
N ALA A 88 -20.24 2.96 5.90
CA ALA A 88 -18.99 2.95 5.19
C ALA A 88 -18.93 4.06 4.12
N ALA A 89 -20.03 4.22 3.38
CA ALA A 89 -20.16 5.29 2.40
C ALA A 89 -20.00 6.68 3.06
N ALA A 90 -20.62 6.90 4.21
CA ALA A 90 -20.53 8.17 4.95
C ALA A 90 -19.09 8.48 5.42
N ILE A 91 -18.34 7.48 5.89
CA ILE A 91 -16.94 7.63 6.29
C ILE A 91 -16.07 8.03 5.08
N LEU A 92 -16.26 7.35 3.94
CA LEU A 92 -15.50 7.65 2.71
C LEU A 92 -15.87 9.03 2.15
N ASP A 93 -17.15 9.42 2.19
CA ASP A 93 -17.60 10.74 1.76
C ASP A 93 -17.03 11.85 2.65
N ALA A 94 -17.03 11.65 3.97
CA ALA A 94 -16.43 12.58 4.92
C ALA A 94 -14.92 12.77 4.66
N TYR A 95 -14.20 11.67 4.41
CA TYR A 95 -12.79 11.71 4.05
C TYR A 95 -12.53 12.49 2.75
N VAL A 96 -13.35 12.29 1.72
CA VAL A 96 -13.19 13.00 0.42
C VAL A 96 -13.52 14.49 0.56
N ALA A 97 -14.47 14.85 1.43
CA ALA A 97 -14.85 16.24 1.70
C ALA A 97 -13.75 17.00 2.47
N ASP A 98 -13.10 16.34 3.44
CA ASP A 98 -12.03 16.91 4.26
C ASP A 98 -11.00 15.80 4.60
N PRO A 99 -9.94 15.62 3.80
CA PRO A 99 -8.97 14.54 3.95
C PRO A 99 -7.94 14.82 5.07
N ASN A 100 -8.45 15.08 6.27
CA ASN A 100 -7.65 15.28 7.48
C ASN A 100 -7.27 13.94 8.17
N ILE A 101 -6.53 14.04 9.28
CA ILE A 101 -6.04 12.88 10.04
C ILE A 101 -7.19 12.07 10.64
N GLU A 102 -8.16 12.75 11.26
CA GLU A 102 -9.28 12.10 11.91
C GLU A 102 -10.12 11.31 10.90
N ALA A 103 -10.44 11.93 9.76
CA ALA A 103 -11.17 11.26 8.68
C ALA A 103 -10.38 10.05 8.13
N ARG A 104 -9.04 10.15 8.04
CA ARG A 104 -8.18 9.04 7.63
C ARG A 104 -8.19 7.90 8.65
N ARG A 105 -8.14 8.21 9.97
CA ARG A 105 -8.27 7.21 11.05
C ARG A 105 -9.60 6.45 10.96
N GLU A 106 -10.68 7.14 10.65
CA GLU A 106 -11.98 6.50 10.43
C GLU A 106 -11.99 5.57 9.22
N VAL A 107 -11.29 5.93 8.11
CA VAL A 107 -11.12 5.01 6.97
C VAL A 107 -10.34 3.77 7.40
N PHE A 108 -9.23 3.90 8.11
CA PHE A 108 -8.48 2.73 8.60
C PHE A 108 -9.30 1.88 9.57
N ALA A 109 -10.05 2.49 10.48
CA ALA A 109 -10.95 1.77 11.37
C ALA A 109 -12.05 1.02 10.59
N LEU A 110 -12.58 1.63 9.53
CA LEU A 110 -13.50 0.96 8.61
C LEU A 110 -12.86 -0.28 7.98
N LEU A 111 -11.67 -0.15 7.38
CA LEU A 111 -11.02 -1.26 6.69
C LEU A 111 -10.73 -2.43 7.65
N ARG A 112 -10.27 -2.14 8.87
CA ARG A 112 -10.08 -3.18 9.90
C ARG A 112 -11.39 -3.87 10.25
N ARG A 113 -12.46 -3.12 10.52
CA ARG A 113 -13.80 -3.70 10.80
C ARG A 113 -14.31 -4.58 9.65
N VAL A 114 -14.05 -4.19 8.40
CA VAL A 114 -14.42 -4.99 7.22
C VAL A 114 -13.67 -6.33 7.21
N GLY A 115 -12.36 -6.32 7.44
CA GLY A 115 -11.57 -7.55 7.53
C GLY A 115 -11.97 -8.44 8.72
N GLU A 116 -12.24 -7.83 9.88
CA GLU A 116 -12.75 -8.54 11.07
C GLU A 116 -14.14 -9.14 10.83
N ALA A 117 -15.01 -8.46 10.10
CA ALA A 117 -16.32 -8.98 9.70
C ALA A 117 -16.19 -10.20 8.78
N ALA A 118 -15.29 -10.15 7.81
CA ALA A 118 -14.97 -11.30 6.96
C ALA A 118 -14.44 -12.49 7.78
N HIS A 119 -13.57 -12.24 8.75
CA HIS A 119 -13.09 -13.26 9.68
C HIS A 119 -14.23 -13.89 10.48
N ALA A 120 -15.10 -13.08 11.08
CA ALA A 120 -16.24 -13.55 11.84
C ALA A 120 -17.22 -14.37 10.98
N ALA A 121 -17.46 -13.95 9.74
CA ALA A 121 -18.33 -14.67 8.80
C ALA A 121 -17.80 -16.07 8.46
N ILE A 122 -16.49 -16.23 8.25
CA ILE A 122 -15.88 -17.54 8.01
C ILE A 122 -15.94 -18.42 9.26
N LEU A 123 -15.67 -17.87 10.46
CA LEU A 123 -15.77 -18.63 11.70
C LEU A 123 -17.22 -19.11 11.96
N GLU A 124 -18.21 -18.30 11.64
CA GLU A 124 -19.63 -18.68 11.75
C GLU A 124 -20.00 -19.79 10.74
N ALA A 125 -19.53 -19.69 9.50
CA ALA A 125 -19.73 -20.74 8.49
C ALA A 125 -19.09 -22.07 8.94
N ARG A 126 -17.90 -22.05 9.51
CA ARG A 126 -17.22 -23.25 10.10
C ARG A 126 -17.99 -23.85 11.27
N ARG A 127 -18.70 -23.02 12.05
CA ARG A 127 -19.50 -23.48 13.18
C ARG A 127 -20.75 -24.21 12.72
N THR A 128 -21.34 -23.78 11.62
CA THR A 128 -22.60 -24.32 11.09
C THR A 128 -22.42 -25.51 10.16
N GLU A 129 -21.28 -25.61 9.48
CA GLU A 129 -21.01 -26.68 8.52
C GLU A 129 -19.70 -27.42 8.83
N PRO A 130 -19.75 -28.67 9.31
CA PRO A 130 -18.56 -29.42 9.70
C PRO A 130 -17.54 -29.66 8.57
N SER A 131 -17.96 -29.67 7.31
CA SER A 131 -17.08 -29.83 6.15
C SER A 131 -16.17 -28.61 5.92
N TYR A 132 -16.48 -27.46 6.55
CA TYR A 132 -15.72 -26.22 6.48
C TYR A 132 -14.64 -26.09 7.58
N GLN A 133 -14.41 -27.14 8.36
CA GLN A 133 -13.40 -27.13 9.42
C GLN A 133 -11.99 -26.92 8.84
N GLY A 134 -11.27 -25.95 9.39
CA GLY A 134 -9.92 -25.62 8.93
C GLY A 134 -9.83 -24.72 7.70
N MET A 135 -10.97 -24.32 7.09
CA MET A 135 -10.94 -23.35 6.00
C MET A 135 -10.50 -21.97 6.49
N GLY A 136 -9.84 -21.24 5.63
CA GLY A 136 -9.43 -19.86 5.81
C GLY A 136 -9.06 -19.26 4.46
N THR A 137 -8.63 -18.02 4.45
CA THR A 137 -8.21 -17.34 3.24
C THR A 137 -7.27 -16.17 3.55
N THR A 138 -6.39 -15.81 2.64
CA THR A 138 -5.79 -14.49 2.64
C THR A 138 -6.85 -13.44 2.29
N LEU A 139 -6.58 -12.19 2.56
CA LEU A 139 -7.44 -11.10 2.12
C LEU A 139 -6.63 -9.84 1.92
N ASP A 140 -6.59 -9.36 0.69
CA ASP A 140 -6.08 -8.06 0.31
C ASP A 140 -7.17 -7.29 -0.41
N PHE A 141 -7.47 -6.08 0.06
CA PHE A 141 -8.37 -5.20 -0.67
C PHE A 141 -7.94 -3.74 -0.60
N VAL A 142 -8.31 -2.99 -1.61
CA VAL A 142 -8.01 -1.57 -1.76
C VAL A 142 -9.27 -0.78 -2.05
N VAL A 143 -9.42 0.34 -1.32
CA VAL A 143 -10.44 1.37 -1.59
C VAL A 143 -9.74 2.61 -2.10
N LEU A 144 -10.18 3.12 -3.25
CA LEU A 144 -9.65 4.35 -3.84
C LEU A 144 -10.54 5.52 -3.44
N ALA A 145 -9.95 6.53 -2.79
CA ALA A 145 -10.68 7.72 -2.35
C ALA A 145 -9.78 8.96 -2.43
N HIS A 146 -10.32 10.08 -2.89
CA HIS A 146 -9.57 11.31 -3.14
C HIS A 146 -8.43 11.04 -4.14
N SER A 147 -7.18 11.27 -3.77
CA SER A 147 -5.98 10.93 -4.55
C SER A 147 -5.19 9.77 -3.94
N ARG A 148 -5.85 8.89 -3.17
CA ARG A 148 -5.19 7.85 -2.35
C ARG A 148 -5.77 6.48 -2.60
N ALA A 149 -4.92 5.47 -2.39
CA ALA A 149 -5.31 4.08 -2.26
C ALA A 149 -5.15 3.65 -0.80
N PHE A 150 -6.22 3.15 -0.20
CA PHE A 150 -6.27 2.61 1.17
C PHE A 150 -6.34 1.10 1.10
N PHE A 151 -5.38 0.42 1.70
CA PHE A 151 -5.26 -1.03 1.67
C PHE A 151 -5.60 -1.65 3.02
N ALA A 152 -6.17 -2.84 2.98
CA ALA A 152 -6.23 -3.77 4.09
C ALA A 152 -5.62 -5.10 3.68
N HIS A 153 -4.87 -5.73 4.59
CA HIS A 153 -4.09 -6.92 4.31
C HIS A 153 -4.13 -7.92 5.47
N ALA A 154 -4.33 -9.19 5.14
CA ALA A 154 -4.14 -10.32 6.03
C ALA A 154 -3.75 -11.57 5.24
N GLY A 155 -2.55 -12.10 5.44
CA GLY A 155 -2.05 -13.28 4.75
C GLY A 155 -0.70 -13.07 4.08
N ASP A 156 -0.47 -13.75 2.95
CA ASP A 156 0.72 -13.63 2.13
C ASP A 156 0.42 -13.37 0.64
N SER A 157 -0.81 -13.04 0.29
CA SER A 157 -1.11 -12.29 -0.93
C SER A 157 -0.45 -10.92 -0.85
N ARG A 158 -0.17 -10.27 -1.96
CA ARG A 158 0.62 -9.04 -1.94
C ARG A 158 0.00 -7.91 -2.73
N ALA A 159 0.17 -6.70 -2.22
CA ALA A 159 -0.05 -5.45 -2.93
C ALA A 159 1.28 -4.78 -3.30
N TYR A 160 1.37 -4.25 -4.52
CA TYR A 160 2.54 -3.51 -5.01
C TYR A 160 2.11 -2.16 -5.57
N LEU A 161 2.95 -1.16 -5.38
CA LEU A 161 2.94 0.08 -6.13
C LEU A 161 4.05 0.05 -7.17
N VAL A 162 3.69 0.19 -8.43
CA VAL A 162 4.62 0.20 -9.55
C VAL A 162 4.66 1.61 -10.13
N ARG A 163 5.85 2.17 -10.18
CA ARG A 163 6.17 3.47 -10.77
C ARG A 163 7.24 3.30 -11.86
N PRO A 164 7.41 4.26 -12.77
CA PRO A 164 8.36 4.10 -13.89
C PRO A 164 9.78 3.71 -13.49
N THR A 165 10.22 4.10 -12.31
CA THR A 165 11.59 3.89 -11.82
C THR A 165 11.69 2.90 -10.66
N THR A 166 10.56 2.48 -10.07
CA THR A 166 10.57 1.63 -8.88
C THR A 166 9.29 0.80 -8.76
N THR A 167 9.44 -0.39 -8.22
CA THR A 167 8.33 -1.23 -7.76
C THR A 167 8.53 -1.47 -6.28
N VAL A 168 7.46 -1.30 -5.51
CA VAL A 168 7.47 -1.41 -4.05
C VAL A 168 6.39 -2.38 -3.62
N GLN A 169 6.77 -3.43 -2.88
CA GLN A 169 5.81 -4.23 -2.15
C GLN A 169 5.27 -3.39 -0.98
N LEU A 170 3.96 -3.23 -0.92
CA LEU A 170 3.28 -2.42 0.09
C LEU A 170 2.91 -3.23 1.34
N THR A 171 2.56 -4.49 1.17
CA THR A 171 2.15 -5.41 2.24
C THR A 171 3.34 -6.23 2.74
N GLN A 172 3.26 -6.69 3.98
CA GLN A 172 4.24 -7.61 4.57
C GLN A 172 3.60 -8.98 4.75
N ASP A 173 4.22 -10.04 4.21
CA ASP A 173 3.67 -11.39 4.31
C ASP A 173 3.49 -11.83 5.78
N HIS A 174 2.29 -12.23 6.16
CA HIS A 174 1.98 -12.82 7.47
C HIS A 174 2.29 -14.33 7.50
N ALA A 175 3.48 -14.68 7.06
CA ALA A 175 3.97 -16.06 7.09
C ALA A 175 5.16 -16.19 8.03
N LEU A 176 5.34 -17.35 8.62
CA LEU A 176 6.26 -17.58 9.74
C LEU A 176 7.69 -17.09 9.47
N TYR A 177 8.22 -17.41 8.29
CA TYR A 177 9.58 -16.99 7.91
C TYR A 177 9.71 -15.47 7.85
N ASP A 178 8.74 -14.82 7.23
CA ASP A 178 8.75 -13.37 6.99
C ASP A 178 8.55 -12.64 8.32
N THR A 179 7.66 -13.12 9.17
CA THR A 179 7.44 -12.59 10.54
C THR A 179 8.68 -12.71 11.42
N LEU A 180 9.34 -13.87 11.43
CA LEU A 180 10.57 -14.08 12.20
C LEU A 180 11.71 -13.19 11.69
N ARG A 181 11.82 -13.04 10.37
CA ARG A 181 12.83 -12.17 9.75
C ARG A 181 12.60 -10.69 10.09
N ALA A 182 11.36 -10.23 10.03
CA ALA A 182 10.99 -8.87 10.43
C ALA A 182 11.31 -8.60 11.91
N ALA A 183 11.07 -9.58 12.78
CA ALA A 183 11.44 -9.50 14.21
C ALA A 183 12.95 -9.61 14.49
N GLY A 184 13.81 -9.67 13.46
CA GLY A 184 15.26 -9.81 13.62
C GLY A 184 15.70 -11.18 14.15
N THR A 185 14.82 -12.17 14.16
CA THR A 185 15.14 -13.53 14.59
C THR A 185 15.98 -14.22 13.51
N PRO A 186 17.05 -14.96 13.87
CA PRO A 186 17.85 -15.71 12.90
C PRO A 186 16.99 -16.66 12.08
N THR A 187 16.98 -16.48 10.77
CA THR A 187 16.24 -17.30 9.82
C THR A 187 17.18 -17.90 8.77
N PRO A 188 16.82 -19.01 8.10
CA PRO A 188 17.59 -19.54 6.99
C PRO A 188 17.84 -18.48 5.91
N ALA A 189 18.98 -18.56 5.22
CA ALA A 189 19.34 -17.61 4.16
C ALA A 189 18.36 -17.61 2.96
N ARG A 190 17.60 -18.70 2.80
CA ARG A 190 16.55 -18.84 1.77
C ARG A 190 15.23 -19.13 2.43
N LYS A 191 14.16 -18.50 1.91
CA LYS A 191 12.77 -18.78 2.30
C LYS A 191 12.49 -20.28 2.09
N PRO A 192 11.95 -20.99 3.10
CA PRO A 192 11.63 -22.40 2.97
C PRO A 192 10.45 -22.60 2.00
N GLN A 193 10.40 -23.75 1.33
CA GLN A 193 9.29 -24.09 0.44
C GLN A 193 7.94 -24.14 1.16
N ARG A 194 7.93 -24.53 2.46
CA ARG A 194 6.75 -24.44 3.32
C ARG A 194 6.94 -23.29 4.28
N ASN A 195 6.16 -22.27 4.10
CA ASN A 195 6.13 -21.07 4.91
C ASN A 195 4.70 -20.87 5.44
N PRO A 196 4.34 -21.52 6.57
CA PRO A 196 2.97 -21.49 7.05
C PRO A 196 2.53 -20.08 7.41
N LEU A 197 1.29 -19.74 7.09
CA LEU A 197 0.66 -18.51 7.52
C LEU A 197 0.51 -18.49 9.04
N VAL A 198 0.84 -17.35 9.63
CA VAL A 198 0.66 -17.09 11.08
C VAL A 198 -0.57 -16.20 11.33
N ASN A 199 -1.07 -15.54 10.28
CA ASN A 199 -2.26 -14.70 10.33
C ASN A 199 -2.99 -14.75 8.98
N ALA A 200 -4.27 -15.06 9.00
CA ALA A 200 -5.18 -15.04 7.85
C ALA A 200 -6.64 -15.03 8.31
N ILE A 201 -7.53 -14.67 7.42
CA ILE A 201 -8.98 -14.62 7.67
C ILE A 201 -9.52 -16.05 7.88
N GLY A 202 -10.29 -16.26 8.93
CA GLY A 202 -10.89 -17.57 9.25
C GLY A 202 -9.97 -18.54 10.01
N LEU A 203 -8.70 -18.22 10.25
CA LEU A 203 -7.89 -19.01 11.19
C LEU A 203 -8.43 -18.89 12.62
N ALA A 204 -8.07 -19.84 13.48
CA ALA A 204 -8.52 -19.80 14.88
C ALA A 204 -7.92 -18.61 15.63
N GLY A 205 -8.70 -17.98 16.49
CA GLY A 205 -8.27 -16.85 17.31
C GLY A 205 -8.76 -15.51 16.76
N THR A 206 -7.95 -14.46 16.97
CA THR A 206 -8.16 -13.12 16.43
C THR A 206 -7.34 -12.93 15.18
N VAL A 207 -7.85 -12.14 14.24
CA VAL A 207 -7.11 -11.73 13.04
C VAL A 207 -6.51 -10.35 13.26
N SER A 208 -5.29 -10.13 12.77
CA SER A 208 -4.72 -8.81 12.59
C SER A 208 -4.96 -8.37 11.15
N VAL A 209 -5.56 -7.21 10.96
CA VAL A 209 -5.76 -6.62 9.63
C VAL A 209 -4.87 -5.39 9.52
N ASP A 210 -3.79 -5.53 8.77
CA ASP A 210 -2.88 -4.43 8.53
C ASP A 210 -3.52 -3.42 7.58
N THR A 211 -3.33 -2.14 7.88
CA THR A 211 -3.88 -1.06 7.04
C THR A 211 -2.80 -0.06 6.68
N LEU A 212 -2.79 0.34 5.43
CA LEU A 212 -1.87 1.36 4.93
C LEU A 212 -2.53 2.20 3.84
N PHE A 213 -1.96 3.34 3.51
CA PHE A 213 -2.36 4.10 2.34
C PHE A 213 -1.13 4.61 1.56
N VAL A 214 -1.36 4.93 0.30
CA VAL A 214 -0.38 5.60 -0.56
C VAL A 214 -1.05 6.74 -1.32
N ASP A 215 -0.33 7.84 -1.44
CA ASP A 215 -0.71 8.91 -2.38
C ASP A 215 -0.43 8.43 -3.80
N LEU A 216 -1.41 8.65 -4.67
CA LEU A 216 -1.36 8.23 -6.06
C LEU A 216 -1.14 9.42 -6.98
N SER A 217 -0.40 9.15 -8.04
CA SER A 217 -0.13 10.08 -9.12
C SER A 217 -0.43 9.44 -10.47
N ARG A 218 -0.64 10.29 -11.49
CA ARG A 218 -0.75 9.80 -12.86
C ARG A 218 0.46 8.96 -13.24
N GLY A 219 0.20 7.79 -13.81
CA GLY A 219 1.21 6.83 -14.24
C GLY A 219 1.62 5.82 -13.17
N ASP A 220 1.07 5.93 -11.96
CA ASP A 220 1.16 4.87 -10.96
C ASP A 220 0.34 3.66 -11.40
N ARG A 221 0.79 2.47 -11.02
CA ARG A 221 0.08 1.20 -11.22
C ARG A 221 0.02 0.48 -9.88
N ILE A 222 -1.18 0.04 -9.50
CA ILE A 222 -1.40 -0.84 -8.35
C ILE A 222 -1.50 -2.27 -8.88
N LEU A 223 -0.83 -3.20 -8.21
CA LEU A 223 -0.92 -4.63 -8.48
C LEU A 223 -1.31 -5.35 -7.18
N LEU A 224 -2.37 -6.14 -7.22
CA LEU A 224 -2.69 -7.13 -6.18
C LEU A 224 -2.48 -8.52 -6.79
N CYS A 225 -1.85 -9.44 -6.05
CA CYS A 225 -1.67 -10.81 -6.55
C CYS A 225 -1.56 -11.84 -5.42
N THR A 226 -2.01 -13.07 -5.71
CA THR A 226 -1.82 -14.23 -4.85
C THR A 226 -0.42 -14.80 -4.98
N ASP A 227 -0.07 -15.74 -4.10
CA ASP A 227 1.25 -16.34 -4.02
C ASP A 227 1.63 -17.13 -5.27
N GLY A 228 0.67 -17.73 -5.98
CA GLY A 228 0.91 -18.38 -7.27
C GLY A 228 1.47 -17.46 -8.35
N VAL A 229 1.25 -16.14 -8.24
CA VAL A 229 1.88 -15.15 -9.11
C VAL A 229 3.25 -14.74 -8.57
N HIS A 230 3.31 -14.22 -7.33
CA HIS A 230 4.55 -13.62 -6.85
C HIS A 230 5.66 -14.64 -6.56
N ASN A 231 5.32 -15.90 -6.23
CA ASN A 231 6.30 -16.97 -6.06
C ASN A 231 6.96 -17.37 -7.40
N ALA A 232 6.32 -17.09 -8.53
CA ALA A 232 6.90 -17.29 -9.86
C ALA A 232 7.86 -16.16 -10.27
N ILE A 233 7.82 -15.00 -9.59
CA ILE A 233 8.63 -13.81 -9.88
C ILE A 233 9.93 -13.85 -9.07
N GLU A 234 11.06 -13.74 -9.73
CA GLU A 234 12.38 -13.87 -9.09
C GLU A 234 12.77 -12.67 -8.20
N SER A 235 12.26 -11.49 -8.54
CA SER A 235 12.60 -10.24 -7.85
C SER A 235 11.65 -9.10 -8.22
N GLU A 236 11.61 -8.05 -7.40
CA GLU A 236 10.88 -6.81 -7.72
C GLU A 236 11.35 -6.19 -9.05
N ALA A 237 12.64 -6.29 -9.37
CA ALA A 237 13.17 -5.84 -10.66
C ALA A 237 12.61 -6.65 -11.84
N SER A 238 12.31 -7.93 -11.64
CA SER A 238 11.62 -8.76 -12.64
C SER A 238 10.16 -8.34 -12.77
N LEU A 239 9.47 -8.12 -11.66
CA LEU A 239 8.10 -7.60 -11.63
C LEU A 239 8.01 -6.23 -12.33
N SER A 240 8.94 -5.32 -12.07
CA SER A 240 9.02 -4.02 -12.74
C SER A 240 9.08 -4.16 -14.26
N ARG A 241 9.83 -5.14 -14.77
CA ARG A 241 9.93 -5.37 -16.22
C ARG A 241 8.62 -5.87 -16.83
N PHE A 242 7.88 -6.72 -16.13
CA PHE A 242 6.54 -7.14 -16.56
C PHE A 242 5.58 -5.95 -16.60
N CYS A 243 5.64 -5.10 -15.57
CA CYS A 243 4.74 -3.97 -15.42
C CYS A 243 5.13 -2.74 -16.27
N ALA A 244 6.31 -2.71 -16.87
CA ALA A 244 6.82 -1.53 -17.61
C ALA A 244 6.15 -1.30 -18.96
N LYS A 245 5.49 -2.30 -19.53
CA LYS A 245 4.94 -2.23 -20.90
C LYS A 245 3.54 -2.81 -20.95
N GLY A 246 2.72 -2.22 -21.82
CA GLY A 246 1.34 -2.65 -22.02
C GLY A 246 0.35 -2.07 -21.03
N GLY A 247 -0.92 -2.23 -21.35
CA GLY A 247 -2.03 -1.88 -20.46
C GLY A 247 -2.24 -2.91 -19.34
N PRO A 248 -3.22 -2.67 -18.45
CA PRO A 248 -3.51 -3.58 -17.35
C PRO A 248 -3.75 -5.02 -17.79
N GLN A 249 -4.44 -5.21 -18.91
CA GLN A 249 -4.73 -6.54 -19.47
C GLN A 249 -3.46 -7.27 -19.90
N ASP A 250 -2.58 -6.60 -20.66
CA ASP A 250 -1.33 -7.21 -21.13
C ASP A 250 -0.46 -7.66 -19.96
N VAL A 251 -0.43 -6.86 -18.89
CA VAL A 251 0.33 -7.17 -17.69
C VAL A 251 -0.27 -8.33 -16.92
N ALA A 252 -1.58 -8.34 -16.71
CA ALA A 252 -2.26 -9.43 -16.02
C ALA A 252 -2.08 -10.78 -16.75
N GLU A 253 -2.33 -10.81 -18.05
CA GLU A 253 -2.14 -12.00 -18.88
C GLU A 253 -0.67 -12.44 -18.91
N GLY A 254 0.27 -11.48 -19.03
CA GLY A 254 1.71 -11.75 -19.01
C GLY A 254 2.19 -12.39 -17.73
N LEU A 255 1.70 -11.92 -16.56
CA LEU A 255 2.04 -12.47 -15.26
C LEU A 255 1.48 -13.88 -15.07
N LEU A 256 0.21 -14.13 -15.41
CA LEU A 256 -0.37 -15.47 -15.31
C LEU A 256 0.31 -16.47 -16.26
N LYS A 257 0.59 -16.03 -17.50
CA LYS A 257 1.36 -16.86 -18.45
C LYS A 257 2.73 -17.22 -17.86
N HIS A 258 3.43 -16.25 -17.28
CA HIS A 258 4.73 -16.50 -16.65
C HIS A 258 4.62 -17.49 -15.47
N ALA A 259 3.62 -17.34 -14.59
CA ALA A 259 3.36 -18.27 -13.51
C ALA A 259 3.14 -19.71 -14.01
N ARG A 260 2.38 -19.88 -15.08
CA ARG A 260 2.19 -21.18 -15.74
C ARG A 260 3.48 -21.74 -16.34
N GLU A 261 4.27 -20.94 -17.02
CA GLU A 261 5.56 -21.34 -17.61
C GLU A 261 6.57 -21.76 -16.54
N ARG A 262 6.45 -21.21 -15.33
CA ARG A 262 7.24 -21.59 -14.13
C ARG A 262 6.71 -22.84 -13.43
N GLY A 263 5.72 -23.51 -13.99
CA GLY A 263 5.20 -24.78 -13.50
C GLY A 263 3.73 -24.76 -13.10
N GLY A 264 3.11 -23.59 -12.94
CA GLY A 264 1.69 -23.44 -12.57
C GLY A 264 1.32 -24.26 -11.35
N LEU A 265 2.15 -24.20 -10.29
CA LEU A 265 2.05 -25.07 -9.13
C LEU A 265 0.84 -24.78 -8.27
N ASP A 266 0.35 -23.54 -8.31
CA ASP A 266 -0.78 -23.05 -7.53
C ASP A 266 -1.79 -22.30 -8.39
N ASN A 267 -2.94 -21.98 -7.77
CA ASN A 267 -3.86 -20.99 -8.30
C ASN A 267 -3.13 -19.65 -8.39
N ALA A 268 -3.40 -18.87 -9.40
CA ALA A 268 -2.71 -17.61 -9.64
C ALA A 268 -3.73 -16.55 -10.03
N SER A 269 -3.79 -15.49 -9.23
CA SER A 269 -4.74 -14.41 -9.46
C SER A 269 -4.05 -13.05 -9.37
N VAL A 270 -4.50 -12.11 -10.20
CA VAL A 270 -3.92 -10.77 -10.29
C VAL A 270 -4.96 -9.72 -10.63
N ILE A 271 -4.84 -8.56 -10.00
CA ILE A 271 -5.54 -7.32 -10.35
C ILE A 271 -4.50 -6.27 -10.67
N VAL A 272 -4.65 -5.59 -11.79
CA VAL A 272 -3.80 -4.47 -12.22
C VAL A 272 -4.66 -3.24 -12.39
N ILE A 273 -4.30 -2.13 -11.75
CA ILE A 273 -5.03 -0.86 -11.81
C ILE A 273 -4.06 0.24 -12.20
N ASP A 274 -4.27 0.85 -13.35
CA ASP A 274 -3.50 2.00 -13.85
C ASP A 274 -4.17 3.31 -13.47
N ILE A 275 -3.39 4.23 -12.90
CA ILE A 275 -3.84 5.56 -12.54
C ILE A 275 -3.59 6.49 -13.73
N MET A 276 -4.68 6.90 -14.36
CA MET A 276 -4.69 7.68 -15.59
C MET A 276 -4.72 9.19 -15.31
N ASP A 277 -5.31 9.95 -16.20
CA ASP A 277 -5.40 11.38 -16.06
C ASP A 277 -6.29 11.80 -14.88
N ARG A 278 -5.85 12.81 -14.15
CA ARG A 278 -6.64 13.44 -13.11
C ARG A 278 -7.71 14.35 -13.72
N PHE A 279 -8.95 14.21 -13.27
CA PHE A 279 -10.08 15.02 -13.75
C PHE A 279 -10.60 16.00 -12.70
N VAL A 280 -10.28 15.80 -11.42
CA VAL A 280 -10.58 16.73 -10.32
C VAL A 280 -9.34 17.57 -10.02
N LYS A 281 -9.45 18.90 -10.09
CA LYS A 281 -8.40 19.82 -9.62
C LYS A 281 -8.71 20.22 -8.19
N ARG A 282 -7.77 20.01 -7.27
CA ARG A 282 -7.85 20.46 -5.87
C ARG A 282 -6.73 21.43 -5.55
N ALA A 283 -6.93 22.28 -4.54
CA ALA A 283 -5.96 23.32 -4.18
C ALA A 283 -4.62 22.75 -3.65
N ASP A 284 -4.63 21.51 -3.10
CA ASP A 284 -3.47 20.88 -2.45
C ASP A 284 -2.82 19.78 -3.31
N ASP A 285 -2.78 19.97 -4.62
CA ASP A 285 -2.50 18.93 -5.63
C ASP A 285 -1.02 18.59 -5.84
N ALA A 286 -0.20 18.61 -4.82
CA ALA A 286 1.19 18.18 -4.92
C ALA A 286 1.55 17.14 -3.86
N GLY A 287 1.36 15.88 -4.16
CA GLY A 287 1.99 14.78 -3.42
C GLY A 287 3.40 14.46 -3.96
N PRO A 288 4.30 13.85 -3.15
CA PRO A 288 5.64 13.51 -3.58
C PRO A 288 5.65 12.58 -4.80
N SER A 289 6.38 12.95 -5.83
CA SER A 289 6.49 12.19 -7.08
C SER A 289 7.48 11.04 -6.97
N SER A 290 7.45 10.12 -7.94
CA SER A 290 8.45 9.03 -8.00
C SER A 290 9.90 9.51 -8.14
N ARG A 291 10.12 10.73 -8.66
CA ARG A 291 11.44 11.36 -8.69
C ARG A 291 11.96 11.69 -7.30
N ASP A 292 11.06 11.87 -6.35
CA ASP A 292 11.40 12.28 -5.00
C ASP A 292 11.91 11.11 -4.15
N LEU A 293 11.62 9.85 -4.52
CA LEU A 293 12.08 8.67 -3.76
C LEU A 293 13.60 8.58 -3.62
N SER A 294 14.36 8.99 -4.62
CA SER A 294 15.83 9.01 -4.53
C SER A 294 16.31 10.07 -3.53
N VAL A 295 15.70 11.26 -3.56
CA VAL A 295 15.98 12.35 -2.62
C VAL A 295 15.58 11.97 -1.22
N LEU A 296 14.41 11.32 -1.07
CA LEU A 296 13.87 10.86 0.19
C LEU A 296 14.74 9.78 0.82
N SER A 297 15.20 8.81 0.02
CA SER A 297 16.11 7.76 0.49
C SER A 297 17.50 8.30 0.89
N ALA A 298 17.87 9.49 0.41
CA ALA A 298 19.08 10.18 0.81
C ALA A 298 18.91 11.04 2.08
N CYS A 299 17.65 11.30 2.52
CA CYS A 299 17.38 12.04 3.74
C CYS A 299 17.87 11.26 4.96
N PRO A 300 18.60 11.88 5.91
CA PRO A 300 19.13 11.21 7.09
C PRO A 300 18.07 10.50 7.94
N LEU A 301 16.84 11.00 7.95
CA LEU A 301 15.71 10.38 8.67
C LEU A 301 15.25 9.08 7.99
N LEU A 302 15.37 8.97 6.67
CA LEU A 302 14.83 7.89 5.85
C LEU A 302 15.91 6.98 5.26
N ALA A 303 17.19 7.38 5.36
CA ALA A 303 18.33 6.68 4.75
C ALA A 303 18.43 5.21 5.20
N GLY A 304 18.53 4.30 4.24
CA GLY A 304 18.65 2.86 4.50
C GLY A 304 17.35 2.18 4.94
N MET A 305 16.21 2.86 4.87
CA MET A 305 14.88 2.25 5.03
C MET A 305 14.46 1.58 3.72
N SER A 306 13.58 0.57 3.82
CA SER A 306 12.97 -0.01 2.63
C SER A 306 12.12 1.05 1.88
N PRO A 307 11.94 0.95 0.56
CA PRO A 307 11.07 1.86 -0.17
C PRO A 307 9.63 1.91 0.37
N ALA A 308 9.09 0.80 0.86
CA ALA A 308 7.78 0.75 1.50
C ALA A 308 7.75 1.57 2.80
N ALA A 309 8.78 1.41 3.66
CA ALA A 309 8.91 2.18 4.89
C ALA A 309 9.11 3.69 4.62
N VAL A 310 9.83 4.06 3.56
CA VAL A 310 9.94 5.46 3.11
C VAL A 310 8.58 6.02 2.70
N LEU A 311 7.79 5.27 1.91
CA LEU A 311 6.44 5.67 1.53
C LEU A 311 5.51 5.77 2.74
N GLY A 312 5.59 4.82 3.67
CA GLY A 312 4.84 4.85 4.92
C GLY A 312 5.17 6.09 5.77
N ALA A 313 6.46 6.41 5.91
CA ALA A 313 6.90 7.60 6.63
C ALA A 313 6.44 8.91 5.97
N LEU A 314 6.34 8.93 4.64
CA LEU A 314 5.86 10.08 3.87
C LEU A 314 4.34 10.28 3.93
N ALA A 315 3.61 9.27 4.33
CA ALA A 315 2.18 9.41 4.60
C ALA A 315 1.87 10.51 5.63
N ALA A 316 2.86 10.87 6.48
CA ALA A 316 2.80 12.00 7.39
C ALA A 316 3.02 13.37 6.71
N GLY A 317 3.39 13.42 5.43
CA GLY A 317 3.89 14.63 4.77
C GLY A 317 2.94 15.25 3.76
N VAL A 318 2.95 16.59 3.69
CA VAL A 318 2.25 17.37 2.65
C VAL A 318 3.28 18.18 1.88
N GLU A 319 3.23 18.10 0.55
CA GLU A 319 4.13 18.90 -0.30
C GLU A 319 3.75 20.37 -0.27
N VAL A 320 4.78 21.24 -0.18
CA VAL A 320 4.66 22.70 -0.20
C VAL A 320 5.65 23.24 -1.23
N GLU A 321 5.19 24.10 -2.12
CA GLU A 321 6.04 24.78 -3.10
C GLU A 321 6.19 26.26 -2.72
N LEU A 322 7.44 26.76 -2.79
CA LEU A 322 7.83 28.11 -2.47
C LEU A 322 8.54 28.75 -3.64
N GLY A 323 8.28 30.01 -3.89
CA GLY A 323 9.04 30.86 -4.80
C GLY A 323 10.36 31.34 -4.17
N ALA A 324 11.29 31.79 -5.00
CA ALA A 324 12.52 32.41 -4.49
C ALA A 324 12.18 33.64 -3.63
N GLY A 325 12.77 33.74 -2.44
CA GLY A 325 12.52 34.82 -1.49
C GLY A 325 11.34 34.58 -0.54
N ASP A 326 10.52 33.54 -0.77
CA ASP A 326 9.43 33.19 0.14
C ASP A 326 9.97 32.67 1.48
N ARG A 327 9.29 33.04 2.56
CA ARG A 327 9.60 32.51 3.88
C ARG A 327 8.92 31.17 4.06
N ILE A 328 9.63 30.27 4.77
CA ILE A 328 9.02 28.98 5.18
C ILE A 328 7.74 29.29 5.97
N PRO A 329 6.57 28.78 5.57
CA PRO A 329 5.29 29.11 6.20
C PRO A 329 5.27 28.65 7.66
N ARG A 330 4.62 29.44 8.53
CA ARG A 330 4.16 28.93 9.83
C ARG A 330 2.88 28.15 9.61
N ASP A 331 2.82 26.95 10.14
CA ASP A 331 1.55 26.25 10.18
C ASP A 331 0.64 26.95 11.20
N VAL A 332 -0.56 27.34 10.77
CA VAL A 332 -1.55 28.02 11.61
C VAL A 332 -2.07 27.08 12.71
N ALA A 333 -2.02 25.76 12.47
CA ALA A 333 -2.52 24.76 13.39
C ALA A 333 -1.48 24.26 14.40
N SER A 334 -0.17 24.36 14.09
CA SER A 334 0.88 23.85 14.97
C SER A 334 2.24 24.50 14.69
N ASP A 335 2.94 24.93 15.76
CA ASP A 335 4.36 25.34 15.68
C ASP A 335 5.32 24.14 15.62
N LEU A 336 4.80 22.91 15.69
CA LEU A 336 5.57 21.66 15.72
C LEU A 336 5.58 21.01 14.33
N VAL A 337 6.37 21.58 13.43
CA VAL A 337 6.45 21.18 12.02
C VAL A 337 7.90 21.08 11.57
N ALA A 338 8.27 19.96 10.98
CA ALA A 338 9.52 19.79 10.25
C ALA A 338 9.28 19.88 8.73
N TYR A 339 10.34 20.21 8.00
CA TYR A 339 10.30 20.22 6.54
C TYR A 339 11.48 19.43 5.97
N LEU A 340 11.22 18.64 4.94
CA LEU A 340 12.23 17.95 4.13
C LEU A 340 12.33 18.63 2.77
N VAL A 341 13.52 19.02 2.36
CA VAL A 341 13.75 19.67 1.05
C VAL A 341 13.79 18.59 -0.03
N LEU A 342 12.82 18.62 -0.94
CA LEU A 342 12.78 17.73 -2.11
C LEU A 342 13.65 18.27 -3.25
N ASP A 343 13.50 19.56 -3.52
CA ASP A 343 14.22 20.25 -4.59
C ASP A 343 14.43 21.72 -4.23
N GLY A 344 15.47 22.34 -4.77
CA GLY A 344 15.84 23.70 -4.47
C GLY A 344 16.72 23.85 -3.23
N ALA A 345 16.62 24.99 -2.55
CA ALA A 345 17.44 25.31 -1.39
C ALA A 345 16.75 26.32 -0.46
N VAL A 346 17.09 26.23 0.82
CA VAL A 346 16.57 27.12 1.88
C VAL A 346 17.73 27.72 2.66
N ASP A 347 17.76 29.04 2.75
CA ASP A 347 18.74 29.80 3.54
C ASP A 347 18.23 29.97 4.98
N LEU A 348 19.04 29.53 5.94
CA LEU A 348 18.78 29.70 7.36
C LEU A 348 19.23 31.09 7.85
N PRO A 349 18.61 31.63 8.92
CA PRO A 349 19.00 32.92 9.49
C PRO A 349 20.47 32.98 9.96
N ASP A 350 21.08 31.83 10.25
CA ASP A 350 22.49 31.72 10.68
C ASP A 350 23.49 31.66 9.51
N GLY A 351 23.00 31.80 8.26
CA GLY A 351 23.83 31.79 7.05
C GLY A 351 24.06 30.40 6.46
N ARG A 352 23.62 29.34 7.10
CA ARG A 352 23.66 27.99 6.50
C ARG A 352 22.61 27.84 5.42
N ARG A 353 22.89 26.94 4.47
CA ARG A 353 21.96 26.58 3.39
C ARG A 353 21.62 25.11 3.44
N ILE A 354 20.35 24.81 3.44
CA ILE A 354 19.81 23.44 3.37
C ILE A 354 19.37 23.18 1.94
N ILE A 355 19.86 22.08 1.37
CA ILE A 355 19.58 21.67 -0.02
C ILE A 355 18.77 20.36 -0.02
N SER A 356 18.48 19.82 -1.20
CA SER A 356 17.74 18.55 -1.40
C SER A 356 18.20 17.44 -0.46
N SER A 357 17.26 16.68 0.08
CA SER A 357 17.36 15.68 1.15
C SER A 357 17.62 16.21 2.57
N GLY A 358 17.86 17.52 2.75
CA GLY A 358 18.05 18.12 4.06
C GLY A 358 16.76 18.32 4.83
N LEU A 359 16.87 18.32 6.17
CA LEU A 359 15.74 18.53 7.11
C LEU A 359 15.83 19.92 7.74
N LEU A 360 14.67 20.57 7.84
CA LEU A 360 14.46 21.81 8.61
C LEU A 360 13.62 21.47 9.85
N PHE A 361 14.07 21.93 11.01
CA PHE A 361 13.37 21.81 12.30
C PHE A 361 13.02 20.37 12.70
N PRO A 362 13.92 19.38 12.57
CA PRO A 362 13.65 18.00 12.93
C PRO A 362 13.29 17.82 14.42
N GLU A 363 13.76 18.72 15.29
CA GLU A 363 13.42 18.78 16.72
C GLU A 363 11.92 18.98 16.98
N SER A 364 11.19 19.55 16.01
CA SER A 364 9.74 19.73 16.12
C SER A 364 9.01 18.39 16.18
N LEU A 365 9.53 17.34 15.53
CA LEU A 365 8.91 15.99 15.53
C LEU A 365 8.92 15.32 16.91
N VAL A 366 9.82 15.76 17.81
CA VAL A 366 9.85 15.32 19.22
C VAL A 366 9.30 16.36 20.19
N GLY A 367 8.62 17.38 19.69
CA GLY A 367 7.90 18.37 20.50
C GLY A 367 8.70 19.60 20.91
N ALA A 368 9.92 19.78 20.42
CA ALA A 368 10.68 21.01 20.66
C ALA A 368 10.19 22.12 19.74
N ARG A 369 9.80 23.26 20.35
CA ARG A 369 9.33 24.42 19.58
C ARG A 369 10.49 25.17 18.96
N ARG A 370 10.31 25.57 17.70
CA ARG A 370 11.23 26.41 16.98
C ARG A 370 11.38 27.78 17.62
N LYS A 371 12.63 28.28 17.64
CA LYS A 371 12.98 29.64 18.08
C LYS A 371 13.68 30.37 16.91
N GLY A 372 13.45 31.67 16.80
CA GLY A 372 14.16 32.54 15.86
C GLY A 372 13.37 32.89 14.58
N ASP A 373 14.09 33.52 13.65
CA ASP A 373 13.55 33.99 12.37
C ASP A 373 13.26 32.82 11.41
N LEU A 374 12.38 33.11 10.46
CA LEU A 374 11.97 32.12 9.45
C LEU A 374 13.03 32.00 8.37
N PRO A 375 13.43 30.77 7.99
CA PRO A 375 14.24 30.55 6.81
C PRO A 375 13.56 31.01 5.53
N VAL A 376 14.35 31.26 4.49
CA VAL A 376 13.91 31.80 3.21
C VAL A 376 14.29 30.85 2.08
N ALA A 377 13.40 30.60 1.16
CA ALA A 377 13.70 29.83 -0.06
C ALA A 377 14.68 30.60 -0.93
N ALA A 378 15.85 30.04 -1.19
CA ALA A 378 16.91 30.65 -2.00
C ALA A 378 16.59 30.62 -3.51
N ALA A 379 15.72 29.70 -3.93
CA ALA A 379 15.23 29.48 -5.28
C ALA A 379 13.80 28.94 -5.20
N ARG A 380 13.17 28.63 -6.35
CA ARG A 380 11.95 27.81 -6.34
C ARG A 380 12.27 26.52 -5.62
N THR A 381 11.54 26.22 -4.56
CA THR A 381 11.86 25.14 -3.63
C THR A 381 10.63 24.31 -3.35
N ARG A 382 10.76 22.98 -3.43
CA ARG A 382 9.74 21.99 -3.06
C ARG A 382 10.11 21.35 -1.74
N LEU A 383 9.19 21.33 -0.81
CA LEU A 383 9.36 20.80 0.54
C LEU A 383 8.28 19.77 0.85
N ILE A 384 8.58 18.79 1.70
CA ILE A 384 7.55 18.04 2.41
C ILE A 384 7.42 18.64 3.81
N ARG A 385 6.23 19.10 4.15
CA ARG A 385 5.84 19.53 5.48
C ARG A 385 5.37 18.31 6.28
N ILE A 386 5.98 18.08 7.44
CA ILE A 386 5.66 16.97 8.34
C ILE A 386 5.26 17.58 9.69
N ARG A 387 4.01 17.45 10.11
CA ARG A 387 3.57 17.83 11.45
C ARG A 387 3.94 16.76 12.45
N LYS A 388 4.21 17.15 13.68
CA LYS A 388 4.48 16.21 14.78
C LYS A 388 3.37 15.17 14.95
N ASP A 389 2.12 15.62 14.88
CA ASP A 389 0.96 14.73 15.10
C ASP A 389 0.80 13.71 13.96
N ASP A 390 1.03 14.12 12.72
CA ASP A 390 1.05 13.23 11.55
C ASP A 390 2.20 12.21 11.65
N PHE A 391 3.37 12.66 12.09
CA PHE A 391 4.52 11.79 12.34
C PHE A 391 4.27 10.78 13.45
N ALA A 392 3.65 11.23 14.56
CA ALA A 392 3.27 10.36 15.67
C ALA A 392 2.26 9.31 15.24
N GLU A 393 1.27 9.67 14.40
CA GLU A 393 0.27 8.74 13.87
C GLU A 393 0.92 7.62 13.04
N VAL A 394 1.85 7.94 12.14
CA VAL A 394 2.61 6.92 11.39
C VAL A 394 3.34 5.98 12.35
N CYS A 395 3.94 6.53 13.41
CA CYS A 395 4.64 5.75 14.43
C CYS A 395 3.71 4.89 15.30
N GLU A 396 2.47 5.28 15.51
CA GLU A 396 1.49 4.50 16.29
C GLU A 396 0.99 3.25 15.52
N HIS A 397 0.98 3.32 14.18
CA HIS A 397 0.47 2.24 13.34
C HIS A 397 1.50 1.16 13.00
N ASP A 398 2.79 1.46 13.10
CA ASP A 398 3.89 0.55 12.77
C ASP A 398 5.03 0.73 13.78
N ALA A 399 5.10 -0.18 14.75
CA ALA A 399 6.09 -0.13 15.83
C ALA A 399 7.53 -0.29 15.34
N GLU A 400 7.76 -1.04 14.26
CA GLU A 400 9.09 -1.26 13.66
C GLU A 400 9.53 0.00 12.92
N LEU A 401 8.65 0.57 12.11
CA LEU A 401 8.85 1.85 11.45
C LEU A 401 9.10 2.96 12.47
N ALA A 402 8.30 3.00 13.55
CA ALA A 402 8.47 3.94 14.66
C ALA A 402 9.85 3.85 15.29
N ALA A 403 10.28 2.64 15.67
CA ALA A 403 11.60 2.43 16.27
C ALA A 403 12.73 2.91 15.35
N ALA A 404 12.62 2.60 14.04
CA ALA A 404 13.60 3.02 13.04
C ALA A 404 13.63 4.55 12.87
N LEU A 405 12.48 5.21 12.80
CA LEU A 405 12.36 6.66 12.63
C LEU A 405 12.87 7.42 13.88
N TYR A 406 12.45 7.04 15.08
CA TYR A 406 12.91 7.68 16.32
C TYR A 406 14.40 7.48 16.57
N GLN A 407 14.94 6.30 16.27
CA GLN A 407 16.38 6.05 16.40
C GLN A 407 17.20 6.95 15.45
N ARG A 408 16.76 7.11 14.20
CA ARG A 408 17.42 7.97 13.21
C ARG A 408 17.29 9.45 13.57
N LEU A 409 16.10 9.86 13.99
CA LEU A 409 15.85 11.22 14.46
C LEU A 409 16.73 11.57 15.66
N ALA A 410 16.84 10.68 16.63
CA ALA A 410 17.72 10.86 17.78
C ALA A 410 19.20 10.98 17.38
N ARG A 411 19.68 10.14 16.45
CA ARG A 411 21.04 10.24 15.92
C ARG A 411 21.27 11.56 15.18
N TYR A 412 20.32 11.98 14.34
CA TYR A 412 20.41 13.23 13.60
C TYR A 412 20.49 14.44 14.56
N LEU A 413 19.64 14.48 15.59
CA LEU A 413 19.64 15.53 16.58
C LEU A 413 20.91 15.52 17.45
N ALA A 414 21.46 14.35 17.79
CA ALA A 414 22.67 14.20 18.60
C ALA A 414 23.95 14.63 17.86
N LEU A 415 24.01 14.43 16.54
CA LEU A 415 25.18 14.79 15.73
C LEU A 415 25.25 16.30 15.44
N GLY A 416 24.20 17.04 15.80
CA GLY A 416 24.04 18.43 15.41
C GLY A 416 23.84 18.55 13.91
N THR A 417 22.89 19.35 13.49
CA THR A 417 22.69 19.63 12.06
C THR A 417 23.95 20.25 11.46
N GLY A 418 24.76 19.40 10.80
CA GLY A 418 25.97 19.85 10.11
C GLY A 418 25.66 20.81 8.96
#